data_53829af6a588bb42215042553bee3caf
#
_entry.id   53829af6a588bb42215042553bee3caf
#
_cell.length_a   1.000
_cell.length_b   1.000
_cell.length_c   1.000
_cell.angle_alpha   90.00
_cell.angle_beta   90.00
_cell.angle_gamma   90.00
#
_symmetry.space_group_name_H-M   'P 1'
#
loop_
_entity.id
_entity.type
_entity.pdbx_description
1 polymer ?
#
loop_
_entity_poly.entity_id
_entity_poly.type
_entity_poly.pdbx_seq_one_letter_code
_entity_poly.pdbx_strand_id
1 'polypeptide(L)'
;MAHEGDHDHADHPGHFAERPTPRRRDFRARAFTVGVGGPVGSGKTALLLALCRALREKVSLGVVTNDIFTREDAEFLVRNQALPPERIRAVETGGCPHAAIREDISHNLMALEQLMEAVRPELLFVESGGDNLAAQYSRELADYTIYVIDVAGGDKVPRKGGPGITQSDLLVINKTDLAPHVGADLGVMERDARRMRGNGPTVFAQLTKGVGVEEIARQVMEAARLT
;
A
#
# COMPACT_ATOMS: atom_id res chain seq x y z
N MET A 1 28.81 11.90 -39.77
CA MET A 1 28.46 12.37 -38.41
C MET A 1 27.21 11.60 -38.01
N ALA A 2 27.39 10.56 -37.24
CA ALA A 2 26.29 9.73 -36.73
C ALA A 2 25.83 10.32 -35.40
N HIS A 3 24.54 10.65 -35.31
CA HIS A 3 23.90 10.94 -34.02
C HIS A 3 23.69 9.62 -33.28
N GLU A 4 24.53 9.34 -32.33
CA GLU A 4 24.24 8.36 -31.28
C GLU A 4 23.13 8.94 -30.40
N GLY A 5 21.91 8.45 -30.59
CA GLY A 5 20.81 8.67 -29.67
C GLY A 5 21.04 7.82 -28.43
N ASP A 6 21.40 8.47 -27.35
CA ASP A 6 21.56 7.89 -26.02
C ASP A 6 20.18 7.45 -25.51
N HIS A 7 19.82 6.16 -25.76
CA HIS A 7 18.70 5.50 -25.14
C HIS A 7 19.15 4.89 -23.83
N ASP A 8 19.45 5.78 -22.86
CA ASP A 8 19.64 5.40 -21.47
C ASP A 8 18.26 5.08 -20.85
N HIS A 9 17.64 4.00 -21.30
CA HIS A 9 16.54 3.39 -20.57
C HIS A 9 17.15 2.64 -19.40
N ALA A 10 17.21 3.31 -18.28
CA ALA A 10 17.75 2.81 -17.06
C ALA A 10 17.05 1.50 -16.66
N ASP A 11 17.76 0.39 -16.76
CA ASP A 11 17.50 -0.88 -16.09
C ASP A 11 17.61 -0.74 -14.55
N HIS A 12 17.15 0.41 -14.04
CA HIS A 12 17.29 0.76 -12.63
C HIS A 12 15.93 0.63 -11.93
N PRO A 13 15.82 -0.20 -10.87
CA PRO A 13 14.56 -0.44 -10.16
C PRO A 13 14.04 0.78 -9.39
N GLY A 14 14.65 1.96 -9.56
CA GLY A 14 14.37 3.18 -8.83
C GLY A 14 15.09 3.22 -7.48
N HIS A 15 15.26 4.43 -6.92
CA HIS A 15 15.80 4.63 -5.58
C HIS A 15 14.74 5.21 -4.64
N PHE A 16 14.80 4.87 -3.36
CA PHE A 16 13.90 5.42 -2.35
C PHE A 16 13.96 6.95 -2.29
N ALA A 17 15.15 7.54 -2.44
CA ALA A 17 15.35 8.99 -2.44
C ALA A 17 14.67 9.70 -3.63
N GLU A 18 14.45 8.99 -4.72
CA GLU A 18 13.82 9.50 -5.96
C GLU A 18 12.31 9.29 -5.99
N ARG A 19 11.72 8.73 -4.91
CA ARG A 19 10.28 8.50 -4.87
C ARG A 19 9.53 9.82 -5.06
N PRO A 20 8.40 9.80 -5.78
CA PRO A 20 7.57 10.97 -5.93
C PRO A 20 7.16 11.53 -4.57
N THR A 21 7.31 12.84 -4.38
CA THR A 21 6.87 13.50 -3.14
C THR A 21 5.36 13.67 -3.13
N PRO A 22 4.71 13.60 -1.96
CA PRO A 22 3.29 13.90 -1.84
C PRO A 22 2.98 15.29 -2.39
N ARG A 23 1.87 15.44 -3.11
CA ARG A 23 1.42 16.76 -3.57
C ARG A 23 0.89 17.57 -2.38
N ARG A 24 1.20 18.86 -2.37
CA ARG A 24 0.54 19.78 -1.45
C ARG A 24 -0.90 19.95 -1.89
N ARG A 25 -1.86 19.58 -1.04
CA ARG A 25 -3.27 19.70 -1.30
C ARG A 25 -4.05 20.05 -0.02
N ASP A 26 -5.29 20.45 -0.18
CA ASP A 26 -6.17 20.72 0.96
C ASP A 26 -6.73 19.38 1.52
N PHE A 27 -6.28 18.99 2.69
CA PHE A 27 -6.76 17.81 3.40
C PHE A 27 -8.19 17.96 3.96
N ARG A 28 -8.78 19.16 3.90
CA ARG A 28 -10.19 19.37 4.20
C ARG A 28 -11.09 18.93 3.05
N ALA A 29 -10.63 19.10 1.82
CA ALA A 29 -11.35 18.62 0.64
C ALA A 29 -11.29 17.10 0.53
N ARG A 30 -10.14 16.49 0.85
CA ARG A 30 -9.99 15.04 0.93
C ARG A 30 -8.95 14.72 2.01
N ALA A 31 -9.32 13.89 2.99
CA ALA A 31 -8.46 13.48 4.09
C ALA A 31 -7.13 12.85 3.62
N PHE A 32 -6.12 12.82 4.48
CA PHE A 32 -4.86 12.16 4.18
C PHE A 32 -5.12 10.72 3.74
N THR A 33 -4.59 10.34 2.59
CA THR A 33 -4.92 9.06 1.94
C THR A 33 -3.70 8.16 1.86
N VAL A 34 -3.83 6.95 2.42
CA VAL A 34 -2.81 5.90 2.40
C VAL A 34 -3.16 4.87 1.34
N GLY A 35 -2.29 4.68 0.36
CA GLY A 35 -2.38 3.61 -0.63
C GLY A 35 -1.73 2.32 -0.09
N VAL A 36 -2.43 1.20 -0.20
CA VAL A 36 -1.93 -0.13 0.18
C VAL A 36 -1.85 -1.01 -1.05
N GLY A 37 -0.64 -1.22 -1.55
CA GLY A 37 -0.35 -2.03 -2.73
C GLY A 37 0.41 -3.31 -2.40
N GLY A 38 0.53 -4.17 -3.40
CA GLY A 38 1.27 -5.43 -3.30
C GLY A 38 0.63 -6.58 -4.06
N PRO A 39 1.36 -7.68 -4.27
CA PRO A 39 0.86 -8.85 -4.99
C PRO A 39 -0.41 -9.44 -4.38
N VAL A 40 -1.16 -10.17 -5.21
CA VAL A 40 -2.30 -10.97 -4.73
C VAL A 40 -1.82 -11.93 -3.64
N GLY A 41 -2.59 -12.03 -2.56
CA GLY A 41 -2.27 -12.90 -1.44
C GLY A 41 -1.18 -12.38 -0.48
N SER A 42 -0.54 -11.24 -0.71
CA SER A 42 0.50 -10.69 0.19
C SER A 42 -0.02 -10.28 1.58
N GLY A 43 -1.33 -10.04 1.70
CA GLY A 43 -1.98 -9.67 2.96
C GLY A 43 -2.37 -8.20 3.06
N LYS A 44 -2.61 -7.51 1.95
CA LYS A 44 -3.10 -6.12 1.92
C LYS A 44 -4.38 -5.94 2.73
N THR A 45 -5.40 -6.75 2.44
CA THR A 45 -6.70 -6.70 3.15
C THR A 45 -6.56 -7.04 4.64
N ALA A 46 -5.65 -7.98 4.98
CA ALA A 46 -5.32 -8.27 6.38
C ALA A 46 -4.65 -7.07 7.07
N LEU A 47 -3.79 -6.33 6.36
CA LEU A 47 -3.20 -5.09 6.88
C LEU A 47 -4.28 -4.04 7.12
N LEU A 48 -5.18 -3.83 6.17
CA LEU A 48 -6.29 -2.88 6.34
C LEU A 48 -7.16 -3.23 7.54
N LEU A 49 -7.54 -4.51 7.69
CA LEU A 49 -8.30 -4.97 8.86
C LEU A 49 -7.56 -4.66 10.16
N ALA A 50 -6.27 -4.97 10.22
CA ALA A 50 -5.46 -4.74 11.41
C ALA A 50 -5.32 -3.24 11.74
N LEU A 51 -5.05 -2.39 10.73
CA LEU A 51 -4.96 -0.94 10.89
C LEU A 51 -6.31 -0.31 11.28
N CYS A 52 -7.40 -0.73 10.67
CA CYS A 52 -8.73 -0.26 11.05
C CYS A 52 -9.02 -0.55 12.52
N ARG A 53 -8.74 -1.78 12.99
CA ARG A 53 -8.93 -2.16 14.38
C ARG A 53 -8.04 -1.38 15.35
N ALA A 54 -6.79 -1.10 14.96
CA ALA A 54 -5.83 -0.36 15.78
C ALA A 54 -6.13 1.15 15.89
N LEU A 55 -6.76 1.72 14.86
CA LEU A 55 -6.89 3.17 14.70
C LEU A 55 -8.32 3.70 14.86
N ARG A 56 -9.37 2.90 14.63
CA ARG A 56 -10.78 3.36 14.59
C ARG A 56 -11.27 4.05 15.86
N GLU A 57 -10.68 3.76 17.01
CA GLU A 57 -11.02 4.41 18.30
C GLU A 57 -10.22 5.70 18.51
N LYS A 58 -9.24 5.99 17.66
CA LYS A 58 -8.34 7.14 17.76
C LYS A 58 -8.63 8.20 16.71
N VAL A 59 -9.02 7.77 15.50
CA VAL A 59 -9.19 8.63 14.33
C VAL A 59 -10.32 8.11 13.45
N SER A 60 -11.09 9.02 12.86
CA SER A 60 -12.17 8.69 11.95
C SER A 60 -11.63 8.15 10.62
N LEU A 61 -11.97 6.92 10.27
CA LEU A 61 -11.44 6.20 9.12
C LEU A 61 -12.45 6.04 7.99
N GLY A 62 -11.94 5.95 6.74
CA GLY A 62 -12.66 5.47 5.58
C GLY A 62 -11.77 4.57 4.72
N VAL A 63 -12.36 3.58 4.05
CA VAL A 63 -11.63 2.60 3.24
C VAL A 63 -12.26 2.46 1.86
N VAL A 64 -11.42 2.48 0.83
CA VAL A 64 -11.76 2.07 -0.54
C VAL A 64 -10.96 0.82 -0.88
N THR A 65 -11.64 -0.24 -1.34
CA THR A 65 -11.00 -1.45 -1.86
C THR A 65 -11.19 -1.53 -3.36
N ASN A 66 -10.17 -1.95 -4.07
CA ASN A 66 -10.24 -2.23 -5.49
C ASN A 66 -10.17 -3.73 -5.72
N ASP A 67 -11.07 -4.23 -6.56
CA ASP A 67 -11.03 -5.59 -7.07
C ASP A 67 -11.40 -5.60 -8.55
N ILE A 68 -10.98 -6.64 -9.27
CA ILE A 68 -11.18 -6.72 -10.72
C ILE A 68 -12.65 -6.98 -11.04
N PHE A 69 -13.30 -7.93 -10.36
CA PHE A 69 -14.65 -8.41 -10.66
C PHE A 69 -15.53 -8.62 -9.44
N THR A 70 -15.00 -8.42 -8.22
CA THR A 70 -15.72 -8.76 -6.98
C THR A 70 -15.69 -7.62 -5.98
N ARG A 71 -16.43 -7.79 -4.89
CA ARG A 71 -16.40 -6.91 -3.71
C ARG A 71 -15.88 -7.66 -2.49
N GLU A 72 -15.13 -8.74 -2.73
CA GLU A 72 -14.76 -9.69 -1.68
C GLU A 72 -13.96 -9.04 -0.56
N ASP A 73 -13.01 -8.17 -0.89
CA ASP A 73 -12.18 -7.45 0.10
C ASP A 73 -13.03 -6.50 0.96
N ALA A 74 -13.97 -5.76 0.37
CA ALA A 74 -14.88 -4.91 1.13
C ALA A 74 -15.80 -5.74 2.04
N GLU A 75 -16.37 -6.82 1.51
CA GLU A 75 -17.21 -7.73 2.28
C GLU A 75 -16.44 -8.41 3.41
N PHE A 76 -15.18 -8.77 3.16
CA PHE A 76 -14.30 -9.32 4.20
C PHE A 76 -14.11 -8.32 5.33
N LEU A 77 -13.81 -7.05 5.02
CA LEU A 77 -13.65 -6.01 6.04
C LEU A 77 -14.94 -5.78 6.84
N VAL A 78 -16.10 -5.77 6.18
CA VAL A 78 -17.41 -5.63 6.84
C VAL A 78 -17.70 -6.83 7.74
N ARG A 79 -17.57 -8.06 7.24
CA ARG A 79 -17.77 -9.31 8.01
C ARG A 79 -16.87 -9.40 9.24
N ASN A 80 -15.64 -8.88 9.13
CA ASN A 80 -14.68 -8.86 10.23
C ASN A 80 -14.77 -7.62 11.12
N GLN A 81 -15.82 -6.80 10.93
CA GLN A 81 -16.09 -5.61 11.75
C GLN A 81 -14.88 -4.65 11.79
N ALA A 82 -14.21 -4.44 10.64
CA ALA A 82 -13.13 -3.47 10.53
C ALA A 82 -13.64 -2.06 10.79
N LEU A 83 -14.68 -1.66 10.06
CA LEU A 83 -15.42 -0.41 10.17
C LEU A 83 -16.91 -0.66 9.89
N PRO A 84 -17.81 0.28 10.26
CA PRO A 84 -19.19 0.27 9.79
C PRO A 84 -19.27 0.29 8.26
N PRO A 85 -20.28 -0.39 7.64
CA PRO A 85 -20.37 -0.53 6.19
C PRO A 85 -20.37 0.81 5.41
N GLU A 86 -20.96 1.86 5.97
CA GLU A 86 -21.00 3.20 5.37
C GLU A 86 -19.60 3.84 5.23
N ARG A 87 -18.59 3.32 5.92
CA ARG A 87 -17.19 3.76 5.86
C ARG A 87 -16.32 2.95 4.91
N ILE A 88 -16.91 1.97 4.22
CA ILE A 88 -16.21 1.11 3.25
C ILE A 88 -16.87 1.25 1.89
N ARG A 89 -16.08 1.43 0.84
CA ARG A 89 -16.50 1.45 -0.56
C ARG A 89 -15.70 0.44 -1.37
N ALA A 90 -16.38 -0.31 -2.22
CA ALA A 90 -15.75 -1.17 -3.22
C ALA A 90 -15.76 -0.47 -4.57
N VAL A 91 -14.64 -0.51 -5.27
CA VAL A 91 -14.47 -0.07 -6.66
C VAL A 91 -14.13 -1.29 -7.51
N GLU A 92 -14.98 -1.59 -8.48
CA GLU A 92 -14.72 -2.61 -9.49
C GLU A 92 -13.90 -1.98 -10.62
N THR A 93 -12.64 -2.42 -10.78
CA THR A 93 -11.68 -1.74 -11.66
C THR A 93 -11.71 -2.25 -13.10
N GLY A 94 -12.44 -3.35 -13.39
CA GLY A 94 -12.38 -3.99 -14.70
C GLY A 94 -10.95 -4.45 -15.02
N GLY A 95 -10.67 -4.94 -16.16
CA GLY A 95 -9.48 -5.65 -16.56
C GLY A 95 -8.05 -5.24 -16.14
N CYS A 96 -7.81 -4.06 -15.52
CA CYS A 96 -6.45 -3.66 -15.14
C CYS A 96 -6.37 -2.93 -13.78
N PRO A 97 -6.09 -3.62 -12.68
CA PRO A 97 -5.96 -3.00 -11.34
C PRO A 97 -4.88 -1.94 -11.24
N HIS A 98 -3.78 -2.06 -12.01
CA HIS A 98 -2.69 -1.09 -12.00
C HIS A 98 -3.11 0.27 -12.55
N ALA A 99 -3.95 0.28 -13.59
CA ALA A 99 -4.45 1.50 -14.19
C ALA A 99 -5.27 2.31 -13.17
N ALA A 100 -6.09 1.63 -12.37
CA ALA A 100 -6.98 2.25 -11.40
C ALA A 100 -6.26 3.03 -10.28
N ILE A 101 -5.03 2.69 -9.96
CA ILE A 101 -4.25 3.37 -8.91
C ILE A 101 -3.20 4.35 -9.46
N ARG A 102 -2.97 4.36 -10.78
CA ARG A 102 -1.90 5.17 -11.39
C ARG A 102 -2.35 6.02 -12.57
N GLU A 103 -3.04 5.41 -13.56
CA GLU A 103 -3.32 6.03 -14.86
C GLU A 103 -4.74 6.61 -14.91
N ASP A 104 -5.74 5.82 -14.56
CA ASP A 104 -7.14 6.23 -14.47
C ASP A 104 -7.66 6.08 -13.04
N ILE A 105 -7.32 7.05 -12.22
CA ILE A 105 -7.68 7.08 -10.79
C ILE A 105 -9.07 7.64 -10.52
N SER A 106 -9.85 7.97 -11.56
CA SER A 106 -11.12 8.70 -11.46
C SER A 106 -12.15 7.99 -10.57
N HIS A 107 -12.32 6.68 -10.73
CA HIS A 107 -13.26 5.90 -9.92
C HIS A 107 -12.86 5.87 -8.43
N ASN A 108 -11.57 5.76 -8.16
CA ASN A 108 -11.06 5.81 -6.79
C ASN A 108 -11.22 7.20 -6.17
N LEU A 109 -10.93 8.27 -6.91
CA LEU A 109 -11.16 9.63 -6.43
C LEU A 109 -12.64 9.87 -6.12
N MET A 110 -13.54 9.45 -7.00
CA MET A 110 -14.98 9.56 -6.78
C MET A 110 -15.44 8.80 -5.53
N ALA A 111 -14.94 7.58 -5.31
CA ALA A 111 -15.25 6.81 -4.10
C ALA A 111 -14.73 7.48 -2.82
N LEU A 112 -13.54 8.07 -2.86
CA LEU A 112 -12.99 8.84 -1.74
C LEU A 112 -13.79 10.11 -1.46
N GLU A 113 -14.22 10.85 -2.50
CA GLU A 113 -15.08 12.03 -2.36
C GLU A 113 -16.43 11.67 -1.76
N GLN A 114 -17.06 10.58 -2.20
CA GLN A 114 -18.30 10.06 -1.60
C GLN A 114 -18.14 9.72 -0.12
N LEU A 115 -16.99 9.15 0.30
CA LEU A 115 -16.70 8.92 1.72
C LEU A 115 -16.54 10.23 2.48
N MET A 116 -15.86 11.23 1.89
CA MET A 116 -15.72 12.56 2.51
C MET A 116 -17.07 13.23 2.73
N GLU A 117 -17.99 13.15 1.76
CA GLU A 117 -19.33 13.69 1.89
C GLU A 117 -20.16 12.96 2.94
N ALA A 118 -20.11 11.61 2.94
CA ALA A 118 -20.97 10.78 3.78
C ALA A 118 -20.54 10.75 5.25
N VAL A 119 -19.23 10.60 5.53
CA VAL A 119 -18.75 10.27 6.88
C VAL A 119 -17.56 11.11 7.37
N ARG A 120 -17.05 12.02 6.52
CA ARG A 120 -15.96 12.97 6.84
C ARG A 120 -14.83 12.31 7.62
N PRO A 121 -14.14 11.30 7.07
CA PRO A 121 -13.03 10.66 7.74
C PRO A 121 -11.84 11.62 7.85
N GLU A 122 -10.99 11.41 8.86
CA GLU A 122 -9.72 12.12 9.05
C GLU A 122 -8.57 11.40 8.34
N LEU A 123 -8.72 10.09 8.11
CA LEU A 123 -7.75 9.24 7.43
C LEU A 123 -8.46 8.30 6.46
N LEU A 124 -7.94 8.21 5.25
CA LEU A 124 -8.46 7.35 4.19
C LEU A 124 -7.44 6.27 3.81
N PHE A 125 -7.93 5.10 3.50
CA PHE A 125 -7.14 4.02 2.91
C PHE A 125 -7.69 3.65 1.53
N VAL A 126 -6.78 3.35 0.59
CA VAL A 126 -7.11 2.78 -0.72
C VAL A 126 -6.29 1.52 -0.93
N GLU A 127 -6.95 0.37 -1.07
CA GLU A 127 -6.32 -0.89 -1.40
C GLU A 127 -6.28 -1.09 -2.91
N SER A 128 -5.18 -1.60 -3.46
CA SER A 128 -5.11 -2.02 -4.86
C SER A 128 -5.66 -3.43 -5.05
N GLY A 129 -6.18 -3.72 -6.23
CA GLY A 129 -6.76 -5.02 -6.60
C GLY A 129 -5.74 -6.16 -6.78
N GLY A 130 -4.48 -5.94 -6.41
CA GLY A 130 -3.38 -6.89 -6.58
C GLY A 130 -2.42 -6.43 -7.68
N ASP A 131 -1.18 -6.17 -7.28
CA ASP A 131 -0.18 -5.54 -8.11
C ASP A 131 1.04 -6.43 -8.32
N ASN A 132 1.78 -6.19 -9.40
CA ASN A 132 3.14 -6.68 -9.51
C ASN A 132 4.13 -5.68 -8.88
N LEU A 133 5.42 -6.02 -8.83
CA LEU A 133 6.48 -5.19 -8.25
C LEU A 133 6.67 -3.83 -8.96
N ALA A 134 6.14 -3.67 -10.17
CA ALA A 134 6.19 -2.43 -10.94
C ALA A 134 5.07 -1.44 -10.57
N ALA A 135 4.08 -1.87 -9.80
CA ALA A 135 2.96 -1.00 -9.44
C ALA A 135 3.38 0.11 -8.48
N GLN A 136 2.88 1.31 -8.75
CA GLN A 136 3.09 2.49 -7.95
C GLN A 136 1.82 3.34 -7.96
N TYR A 137 1.41 3.82 -6.79
CA TYR A 137 0.29 4.75 -6.68
C TYR A 137 0.61 6.11 -7.30
N SER A 138 -0.37 6.69 -7.99
CA SER A 138 -0.36 8.12 -8.30
C SER A 138 -0.34 8.92 -7.00
N ARG A 139 0.52 9.95 -6.93
CA ARG A 139 0.54 10.90 -5.79
C ARG A 139 -0.67 11.85 -5.79
N GLU A 140 -1.50 11.79 -6.80
CA GLU A 140 -2.83 12.41 -6.77
C GLU A 140 -3.82 11.58 -5.97
N LEU A 141 -3.69 10.26 -5.99
CA LEU A 141 -4.54 9.34 -5.27
C LEU A 141 -4.08 9.12 -3.82
N ALA A 142 -2.80 8.85 -3.61
CA ALA A 142 -2.24 8.50 -2.30
C ALA A 142 -1.12 9.46 -1.86
N ASP A 143 -1.24 9.98 -0.63
CA ASP A 143 -0.25 10.85 0.00
C ASP A 143 0.89 10.04 0.62
N TYR A 144 0.59 8.83 1.08
CA TYR A 144 1.52 7.86 1.64
C TYR A 144 1.25 6.49 1.06
N THR A 145 2.29 5.71 0.78
CA THR A 145 2.14 4.40 0.13
C THR A 145 2.81 3.31 0.95
N ILE A 146 2.06 2.26 1.23
CA ILE A 146 2.54 1.03 1.84
C ILE A 146 2.56 -0.06 0.76
N TYR A 147 3.69 -0.72 0.59
CA TYR A 147 3.79 -1.87 -0.29
C TYR A 147 4.00 -3.14 0.52
N VAL A 148 3.10 -4.12 0.34
CA VAL A 148 3.10 -5.37 1.10
C VAL A 148 3.60 -6.50 0.22
N ILE A 149 4.67 -7.14 0.63
CA ILE A 149 5.14 -8.43 0.10
C ILE A 149 5.08 -9.47 1.20
N ASP A 150 5.24 -10.74 0.88
CA ASP A 150 5.31 -11.79 1.88
C ASP A 150 6.47 -12.76 1.65
N VAL A 151 6.77 -13.57 2.65
CA VAL A 151 7.88 -14.52 2.61
C VAL A 151 7.62 -15.70 1.66
N ALA A 152 6.36 -15.99 1.31
CA ALA A 152 6.02 -17.08 0.40
C ALA A 152 6.46 -16.80 -1.05
N GLY A 153 6.67 -15.53 -1.41
CA GLY A 153 7.28 -15.13 -2.68
C GLY A 153 8.78 -15.45 -2.77
N GLY A 154 9.38 -15.89 -1.66
CA GLY A 154 10.80 -16.20 -1.52
C GLY A 154 11.65 -15.04 -1.03
N ASP A 155 12.80 -15.36 -0.44
CA ASP A 155 13.70 -14.38 0.19
C ASP A 155 14.35 -13.39 -0.80
N LYS A 156 14.28 -13.70 -2.10
CA LYS A 156 14.87 -12.89 -3.18
C LYS A 156 13.95 -11.75 -3.67
N VAL A 157 12.70 -11.69 -3.18
CA VAL A 157 11.74 -10.67 -3.65
C VAL A 157 12.26 -9.25 -3.42
N PRO A 158 12.81 -8.86 -2.26
CA PRO A 158 13.30 -7.49 -2.07
C PRO A 158 14.37 -7.08 -3.08
N ARG A 159 15.33 -7.97 -3.41
CA ARG A 159 16.42 -7.62 -4.35
C ARG A 159 16.00 -7.54 -5.82
N LYS A 160 14.83 -8.13 -6.19
CA LYS A 160 14.27 -7.94 -7.54
C LYS A 160 13.92 -6.48 -7.79
N GLY A 161 13.66 -5.72 -6.72
CA GLY A 161 13.34 -4.31 -6.83
C GLY A 161 12.00 -4.06 -7.50
N GLY A 162 11.92 -2.92 -8.17
CA GLY A 162 10.72 -2.38 -8.77
C GLY A 162 10.10 -1.28 -7.90
N PRO A 163 9.34 -0.34 -8.51
CA PRO A 163 8.83 0.85 -7.81
C PRO A 163 8.04 0.55 -6.54
N GLY A 164 7.28 -0.55 -6.51
CA GLY A 164 6.56 -0.97 -5.30
C GLY A 164 7.49 -1.19 -4.13
N ILE A 165 8.65 -1.84 -4.35
CA ILE A 165 9.64 -2.08 -3.30
C ILE A 165 10.47 -0.84 -3.04
N THR A 166 11.03 -0.22 -4.08
CA THR A 166 12.05 0.83 -3.92
C THR A 166 11.47 2.20 -3.59
N GLN A 167 10.25 2.53 -4.06
CA GLN A 167 9.70 3.87 -4.00
C GLN A 167 8.45 4.00 -3.12
N SER A 168 7.93 2.91 -2.54
CA SER A 168 6.90 3.02 -1.49
C SER A 168 7.44 3.73 -0.26
N ASP A 169 6.60 4.48 0.45
CA ASP A 169 7.02 5.16 1.68
C ASP A 169 7.33 4.14 2.78
N LEU A 170 6.58 3.04 2.83
CA LEU A 170 6.81 1.92 3.75
C LEU A 170 6.75 0.58 2.98
N LEU A 171 7.74 -0.28 3.20
CA LEU A 171 7.71 -1.68 2.78
C LEU A 171 7.30 -2.56 3.97
N VAL A 172 6.31 -3.43 3.77
CA VAL A 172 5.91 -4.44 4.75
C VAL A 172 6.24 -5.83 4.21
N ILE A 173 7.04 -6.60 4.97
CA ILE A 173 7.35 -8.00 4.69
C ILE A 173 6.52 -8.86 5.64
N ASN A 174 5.42 -9.40 5.12
CA ASN A 174 4.41 -10.09 5.89
C ASN A 174 4.63 -11.61 5.98
N LYS A 175 3.85 -12.27 6.83
CA LYS A 175 3.82 -13.73 7.05
C LYS A 175 5.18 -14.29 7.48
N THR A 176 5.93 -13.53 8.29
CA THR A 176 7.28 -13.93 8.70
C THR A 176 7.32 -15.24 9.50
N ASP A 177 6.20 -15.64 10.08
CA ASP A 177 6.01 -16.95 10.71
C ASP A 177 6.07 -18.12 9.72
N LEU A 178 5.78 -17.90 8.46
CA LEU A 178 5.87 -18.91 7.42
C LEU A 178 7.30 -19.08 6.87
N ALA A 179 8.24 -18.18 7.18
CA ALA A 179 9.59 -18.18 6.63
C ALA A 179 10.29 -19.56 6.74
N PRO A 180 10.27 -20.25 7.90
CA PRO A 180 10.88 -21.58 8.02
C PRO A 180 10.20 -22.63 7.13
N HIS A 181 8.89 -22.50 6.88
CA HIS A 181 8.12 -23.48 6.10
C HIS A 181 8.30 -23.33 4.59
N VAL A 182 8.64 -22.12 4.13
CA VAL A 182 8.87 -21.80 2.71
C VAL A 182 10.35 -21.67 2.36
N GLY A 183 11.24 -21.91 3.33
CA GLY A 183 12.70 -21.81 3.15
C GLY A 183 13.19 -20.39 2.88
N ALA A 184 12.46 -19.37 3.37
CA ALA A 184 12.86 -17.98 3.24
C ALA A 184 13.76 -17.55 4.40
N ASP A 185 14.85 -16.87 4.09
CA ASP A 185 15.78 -16.29 5.08
C ASP A 185 15.43 -14.81 5.30
N LEU A 186 14.91 -14.49 6.49
CA LEU A 186 14.54 -13.12 6.86
C LEU A 186 15.75 -12.18 6.89
N GLY A 187 16.96 -12.69 7.25
CA GLY A 187 18.17 -11.89 7.22
C GLY A 187 18.62 -11.54 5.80
N VAL A 188 18.37 -12.43 4.83
CA VAL A 188 18.54 -12.12 3.40
C VAL A 188 17.57 -11.03 2.97
N MET A 189 16.29 -11.16 3.33
CA MET A 189 15.27 -10.18 2.97
C MET A 189 15.57 -8.80 3.57
N GLU A 190 16.05 -8.74 4.81
CA GLU A 190 16.41 -7.48 5.46
C GLU A 190 17.59 -6.80 4.77
N ARG A 191 18.67 -7.54 4.49
CA ARG A 191 19.84 -7.00 3.78
C ARG A 191 19.46 -6.48 2.39
N ASP A 192 18.67 -7.26 1.66
CA ASP A 192 18.26 -6.91 0.31
C ASP A 192 17.29 -5.72 0.32
N ALA A 193 16.34 -5.65 1.24
CA ALA A 193 15.47 -4.50 1.42
C ALA A 193 16.27 -3.23 1.74
N ARG A 194 17.22 -3.32 2.68
CA ARG A 194 18.10 -2.19 3.02
C ARG A 194 18.94 -1.73 1.83
N ARG A 195 19.48 -2.69 1.06
CA ARG A 195 20.24 -2.37 -0.16
C ARG A 195 19.41 -1.63 -1.19
N MET A 196 18.17 -2.06 -1.41
CA MET A 196 17.28 -1.49 -2.44
C MET A 196 16.63 -0.18 -1.99
N ARG A 197 16.44 0.02 -0.70
CA ARG A 197 15.68 1.16 -0.15
C ARG A 197 16.55 2.17 0.59
N GLY A 198 17.81 1.86 0.87
CA GLY A 198 18.67 2.71 1.71
C GLY A 198 18.01 2.97 3.07
N ASN A 199 17.64 4.22 3.34
CA ASN A 199 16.97 4.63 4.58
C ASN A 199 15.44 4.46 4.56
N GLY A 200 14.87 3.87 3.49
CA GLY A 200 13.44 3.63 3.39
C GLY A 200 12.97 2.62 4.44
N PRO A 201 11.93 2.94 5.22
CA PRO A 201 11.47 2.09 6.31
C PRO A 201 10.94 0.74 5.80
N THR A 202 11.28 -0.33 6.53
CA THR A 202 10.80 -1.69 6.27
C THR A 202 10.36 -2.31 7.58
N VAL A 203 9.16 -2.90 7.61
CA VAL A 203 8.59 -3.59 8.77
C VAL A 203 8.35 -5.05 8.44
N PHE A 204 8.87 -5.94 9.28
CA PHE A 204 8.55 -7.36 9.26
C PHE A 204 7.30 -7.63 10.09
N ALA A 205 6.34 -8.36 9.55
CA ALA A 205 5.02 -8.47 10.13
C ALA A 205 4.45 -9.91 10.09
N GLN A 206 3.51 -10.13 11.01
CA GLN A 206 2.56 -11.26 11.01
C GLN A 206 1.18 -10.64 11.24
N LEU A 207 0.61 -10.07 10.20
CA LEU A 207 -0.56 -9.18 10.30
C LEU A 207 -1.77 -9.86 10.96
N THR A 208 -2.00 -11.14 10.68
CA THR A 208 -3.08 -11.93 11.30
C THR A 208 -2.87 -12.18 12.79
N LYS A 209 -1.65 -12.02 13.29
CA LYS A 209 -1.26 -12.15 14.70
C LYS A 209 -0.98 -10.80 15.39
N GLY A 210 -1.16 -9.69 14.68
CA GLY A 210 -0.92 -8.34 15.20
C GLY A 210 0.55 -7.92 15.26
N VAL A 211 1.50 -8.78 14.87
CA VAL A 211 2.95 -8.44 14.91
C VAL A 211 3.26 -7.40 13.84
N GLY A 212 3.94 -6.31 14.22
CA GLY A 212 4.31 -5.19 13.34
C GLY A 212 3.20 -4.17 13.09
N VAL A 213 1.95 -4.44 13.49
CA VAL A 213 0.80 -3.56 13.23
C VAL A 213 0.95 -2.21 13.94
N GLU A 214 1.38 -2.20 15.20
CA GLU A 214 1.56 -0.97 15.98
C GLU A 214 2.60 -0.04 15.34
N GLU A 215 3.71 -0.58 14.87
CA GLU A 215 4.75 0.20 14.20
C GLU A 215 4.25 0.77 12.87
N ILE A 216 3.50 -0.02 12.08
CA ILE A 216 2.91 0.46 10.82
C ILE A 216 1.90 1.57 11.12
N ALA A 217 1.02 1.37 12.11
CA ALA A 217 0.04 2.38 12.54
C ALA A 217 0.71 3.67 12.98
N ARG A 218 1.79 3.60 13.78
CA ARG A 218 2.57 4.76 14.22
C ARG A 218 3.11 5.53 13.03
N GLN A 219 3.74 4.86 12.05
CA GLN A 219 4.29 5.52 10.86
C GLN A 219 3.20 6.20 10.02
N VAL A 220 2.03 5.57 9.87
CA VAL A 220 0.88 6.16 9.17
C VAL A 220 0.39 7.42 9.89
N MET A 221 0.22 7.37 11.21
CA MET A 221 -0.24 8.50 12.00
C MET A 221 0.75 9.67 11.98
N GLU A 222 2.04 9.39 12.09
CA GLU A 222 3.10 10.41 11.96
C GLU A 222 3.10 11.07 10.57
N ALA A 223 2.99 10.26 9.49
CA ALA A 223 2.91 10.79 8.14
C ALA A 223 1.68 11.67 7.93
N ALA A 224 0.54 11.29 8.51
CA ALA A 224 -0.69 12.06 8.48
C ALA A 224 -0.70 13.25 9.46
N ARG A 225 0.29 13.37 10.36
CA ARG A 225 0.34 14.35 11.45
C ARG A 225 -0.89 14.30 12.38
N LEU A 226 -1.36 13.09 12.64
CA LEU A 226 -2.49 12.77 13.50
C LEU A 226 -2.00 12.17 14.84
N THR A 227 -0.97 12.75 15.44
CA THR A 227 -0.39 12.31 16.73
C THR A 227 -1.03 13.00 17.93
#